data_43316066f94ea2c818be0d9535d48258
#
_entry.id   43316066f94ea2c818be0d9535d48258
#
_cell.length_a   1.000
_cell.length_b   1.000
_cell.length_c   1.000
_cell.angle_alpha   90.00
_cell.angle_beta   90.00
_cell.angle_gamma   90.00
#
_symmetry.space_group_name_H-M   'P 1'
#
loop_
_entity.id
_entity.type
_entity.pdbx_description
1 polymer ?
#
loop_
_entity_poly.entity_id
_entity_poly.type
_entity_poly.pdbx_seq_one_letter_code
_entity_poly.pdbx_strand_id
1 'polypeptide(L)'
;MNAKDIRANAKVDLLELTITEKGETRSVSTRVGGSSRVCDAKGKDAEGGIVALSLWNDEVDRVSVGDHVRIVNGWAREWRGEVQVSAGRLGKLEIVK
;
A
#
# COMPACT_ATOMS: atom_id res chain seq x y z
N MET A 1 13.86 -2.96 -2.18
CA MET A 1 13.57 -1.52 -2.39
C MET A 1 13.17 -0.91 -1.06
N ASN A 2 13.68 0.27 -0.77
CA ASN A 2 13.36 0.99 0.47
C ASN A 2 12.56 2.26 0.17
N ALA A 3 12.07 2.92 1.21
CA ALA A 3 11.27 4.15 1.05
C ALA A 3 11.96 5.19 0.17
N LYS A 4 13.26 5.38 0.34
CA LYS A 4 14.03 6.36 -0.43
C LYS A 4 14.13 6.04 -1.93
N ASP A 5 13.87 4.79 -2.32
CA ASP A 5 13.94 4.34 -3.72
C ASP A 5 12.62 4.51 -4.46
N ILE A 6 11.56 4.84 -3.74
CA ILE A 6 10.23 4.97 -4.32
C ILE A 6 10.10 6.32 -5.00
N ARG A 7 9.62 6.30 -6.24
CA ARG A 7 9.40 7.51 -7.02
C ARG A 7 7.92 7.66 -7.35
N ALA A 8 7.46 8.89 -7.38
CA ALA A 8 6.08 9.18 -7.73
C ALA A 8 5.77 8.72 -9.16
N ASN A 9 4.57 8.16 -9.34
CA ASN A 9 4.08 7.70 -10.64
C ASN A 9 5.00 6.70 -11.33
N ALA A 10 5.55 5.79 -10.53
CA ALA A 10 6.48 4.77 -11.02
C ALA A 10 6.15 3.41 -10.45
N LYS A 11 6.65 2.38 -11.12
CA LYS A 11 6.48 1.00 -10.70
C LYS A 11 7.31 0.69 -9.46
N VAL A 12 6.74 -0.11 -8.58
CA VAL A 12 7.42 -0.64 -7.39
C VAL A 12 7.60 -2.14 -7.59
N ASP A 13 8.83 -2.55 -7.88
CA ASP A 13 9.09 -3.97 -8.19
C ASP A 13 8.92 -4.87 -6.98
N LEU A 14 9.56 -4.53 -5.87
CA LEU A 14 9.47 -5.31 -4.65
C LEU A 14 9.69 -4.38 -3.46
N LEU A 15 8.73 -4.34 -2.56
CA LEU A 15 8.80 -3.51 -1.37
C LEU A 15 8.36 -4.33 -0.15
N GLU A 16 9.19 -4.39 0.87
CA GLU A 16 8.88 -5.06 2.12
C GLU A 16 8.78 -4.05 3.25
N LEU A 17 7.70 -4.13 4.01
CA LEU A 17 7.40 -3.18 5.07
C LEU A 17 6.78 -3.89 6.27
N THR A 18 6.97 -3.31 7.44
CA THR A 18 6.22 -3.68 8.64
C THR A 18 5.16 -2.61 8.86
N ILE A 19 3.91 -3.01 8.96
CA ILE A 19 2.80 -2.07 9.09
C ILE A 19 2.83 -1.43 10.48
N THR A 20 2.93 -0.12 10.52
CA THR A 20 3.00 0.65 11.77
C THR A 20 1.69 1.36 12.10
N GLU A 21 0.92 1.72 11.07
CA GLU A 21 -0.36 2.39 11.24
C GLU A 21 -1.36 1.89 10.21
N LYS A 22 -2.62 1.85 10.59
CA LYS A 22 -3.72 1.53 9.70
C LYS A 22 -4.87 2.47 10.02
N GLY A 23 -5.26 3.26 9.04
CA GLY A 23 -6.33 4.24 9.19
C GLY A 23 -7.73 3.65 9.07
N GLU A 24 -8.70 4.51 8.92
CA GLU A 24 -10.08 4.09 8.76
C GLU A 24 -10.36 3.64 7.33
N THR A 25 -11.19 2.62 7.21
CA THR A 25 -11.63 2.12 5.91
C THR A 25 -12.74 3.01 5.36
N ARG A 26 -12.62 3.39 4.09
CA ARG A 26 -13.61 4.19 3.38
C ARG A 26 -14.14 3.40 2.20
N SER A 27 -15.41 3.65 1.87
CA SER A 27 -15.99 3.10 0.64
C SER A 27 -15.92 4.15 -0.46
N VAL A 28 -15.51 3.74 -1.65
CA VAL A 28 -15.45 4.62 -2.82
C VAL A 28 -16.25 4.00 -3.95
N SER A 29 -16.93 4.85 -4.73
CA SER A 29 -17.67 4.40 -5.90
C SER A 29 -16.72 4.16 -7.07
N THR A 30 -16.96 3.10 -7.82
CA THR A 30 -16.18 2.79 -9.01
C THR A 30 -16.97 3.20 -10.27
N ARG A 31 -16.25 3.33 -11.39
CA ARG A 31 -16.86 3.71 -12.68
C ARG A 31 -17.88 2.70 -13.21
N VAL A 32 -17.77 1.46 -12.80
CA VAL A 32 -18.64 0.40 -13.28
C VAL A 32 -19.86 0.15 -12.38
N GLY A 33 -20.16 1.10 -11.52
CA GLY A 33 -21.35 1.03 -10.67
C GLY A 33 -21.20 0.21 -9.41
N GLY A 34 -20.01 -0.30 -9.13
CA GLY A 34 -19.72 -1.00 -7.88
C GLY A 34 -19.14 -0.08 -6.84
N SER A 35 -18.75 -0.64 -5.72
CA SER A 35 -18.01 0.08 -4.69
C SER A 35 -16.77 -0.72 -4.29
N SER A 36 -15.74 0.01 -3.89
CA SER A 36 -14.52 -0.58 -3.38
C SER A 36 -14.22 0.01 -2.02
N ARG A 37 -13.51 -0.74 -1.19
CA ARG A 37 -13.05 -0.25 0.09
C ARG A 37 -11.58 0.14 -0.03
N VAL A 38 -11.20 1.25 0.58
CA VAL A 38 -9.81 1.69 0.62
C VAL A 38 -9.45 2.10 2.04
N CYS A 39 -8.24 1.79 2.43
CA CYS A 39 -7.72 2.12 3.75
C CYS A 39 -6.31 2.65 3.59
N ASP A 40 -6.04 3.81 4.17
CA ASP A 40 -4.69 4.35 4.19
C ASP A 40 -3.92 3.68 5.33
N ALA A 41 -2.70 3.29 5.05
CA ALA A 41 -1.83 2.66 6.04
C ALA A 41 -0.42 3.20 5.89
N LYS A 42 0.41 2.93 6.88
CA LYS A 42 1.83 3.27 6.82
C LYS A 42 2.65 2.05 7.23
N GLY A 43 3.76 1.87 6.55
CA GLY A 43 4.70 0.81 6.84
C GLY A 43 6.11 1.36 6.96
N LYS A 44 6.94 0.62 7.66
CA LYS A 44 8.33 0.98 7.90
C LYS A 44 9.23 -0.02 7.20
N ASP A 45 10.21 0.46 6.44
CA ASP A 45 11.18 -0.40 5.78
C ASP A 45 12.31 -0.82 6.75
N ALA A 46 13.25 -1.61 6.24
CA ALA A 46 14.36 -2.12 7.05
C ALA A 46 15.30 -1.02 7.56
N GLU A 47 15.33 0.11 6.89
CA GLU A 47 16.17 1.25 7.27
C GLU A 47 15.43 2.28 8.13
N GLY A 48 14.17 2.03 8.45
CA GLY A 48 13.36 2.92 9.25
C GLY A 48 12.58 3.97 8.47
N GLY A 49 12.62 3.92 7.14
CA GLY A 49 11.87 4.84 6.31
C GLY A 49 10.37 4.50 6.31
N ILE A 50 9.53 5.52 6.31
CA ILE A 50 8.08 5.35 6.36
C ILE A 50 7.50 5.49 4.95
N VAL A 51 6.64 4.54 4.58
CA VAL A 51 5.97 4.53 3.28
C VAL A 51 4.47 4.55 3.51
N ALA A 52 3.78 5.46 2.83
CA ALA A 52 2.32 5.51 2.86
C ALA A 52 1.78 4.47 1.87
N LEU A 53 0.78 3.73 2.29
CA LEU A 53 0.17 2.64 1.51
C LEU A 53 -1.32 2.88 1.34
N SER A 54 -1.85 2.41 0.23
CA SER A 54 -3.28 2.30 0.01
C SER A 54 -3.65 0.83 -0.06
N LEU A 55 -4.50 0.39 0.84
CA LEU A 55 -5.00 -1.00 0.88
C LEU A 55 -6.39 -1.02 0.26
N TRP A 56 -6.64 -1.99 -0.62
CA TRP A 56 -7.90 -2.07 -1.35
C TRP A 56 -8.61 -3.39 -1.11
N ASN A 57 -9.92 -3.31 -0.86
CA ASN A 57 -10.81 -4.48 -0.74
C ASN A 57 -10.30 -5.53 0.27
N ASP A 58 -9.96 -6.72 -0.20
CA ASP A 58 -9.52 -7.82 0.67
C ASP A 58 -8.26 -7.49 1.46
N GLU A 59 -7.40 -6.64 0.91
CA GLU A 59 -6.18 -6.21 1.60
C GLU A 59 -6.50 -5.49 2.90
N VAL A 60 -7.61 -4.75 2.93
CA VAL A 60 -8.04 -4.03 4.13
C VAL A 60 -8.27 -5.00 5.30
N ASP A 61 -8.86 -6.14 5.00
CA ASP A 61 -9.17 -7.15 6.02
C ASP A 61 -7.98 -8.03 6.38
N ARG A 62 -7.08 -8.23 5.43
CA ARG A 62 -5.94 -9.15 5.61
C ARG A 62 -4.78 -8.53 6.39
N VAL A 63 -4.58 -7.23 6.25
CA VAL A 63 -3.43 -6.53 6.81
C VAL A 63 -3.77 -5.94 8.19
N SER A 64 -2.89 -6.18 9.15
CA SER A 64 -3.02 -5.61 10.51
C SER A 64 -1.73 -4.91 10.91
N VAL A 65 -1.84 -4.00 11.87
CA VAL A 65 -0.66 -3.35 12.44
C VAL A 65 0.27 -4.41 13.03
N GLY A 66 1.55 -4.30 12.70
CA GLY A 66 2.56 -5.27 13.12
C GLY A 66 2.85 -6.34 12.08
N ASP A 67 2.02 -6.46 11.06
CA ASP A 67 2.27 -7.43 9.98
C ASP A 67 3.43 -6.98 9.12
N HIS A 68 4.22 -7.96 8.68
CA HIS A 68 5.25 -7.75 7.68
C HIS A 68 4.64 -8.06 6.32
N VAL A 69 4.66 -7.11 5.42
CA VAL A 69 4.03 -7.27 4.10
C VAL A 69 5.04 -7.09 2.99
N ARG A 70 4.77 -7.75 1.88
CA ARG A 70 5.57 -7.67 0.66
C ARG A 70 4.66 -7.23 -0.48
N ILE A 71 5.04 -6.17 -1.16
CA ILE A 71 4.33 -5.70 -2.36
C ILE A 71 5.18 -6.01 -3.57
N VAL A 72 4.62 -6.77 -4.51
CA VAL A 72 5.29 -7.18 -5.75
C VAL A 72 4.55 -6.55 -6.92
N ASN A 73 5.27 -5.94 -7.84
CA ASN A 73 4.71 -5.26 -9.01
C ASN A 73 3.67 -4.20 -8.62
N GLY A 74 3.96 -3.44 -7.58
CA GLY A 74 3.09 -2.39 -7.13
C GLY A 74 3.27 -1.11 -7.93
N TRP A 75 2.55 -0.10 -7.56
CA TRP A 75 2.58 1.21 -8.19
C TRP A 75 2.63 2.31 -7.13
N ALA A 76 3.54 3.27 -7.33
CA ALA A 76 3.64 4.45 -6.48
C ALA A 76 2.92 5.61 -7.17
N ARG A 77 2.01 6.26 -6.47
CA ARG A 77 1.22 7.36 -6.99
C ARG A 77 1.36 8.57 -6.09
N GLU A 78 1.49 9.74 -6.69
CA GLU A 78 1.48 10.97 -5.92
C GLU A 78 0.05 11.50 -5.81
N TRP A 79 -0.32 11.85 -4.59
CA TRP A 79 -1.63 12.41 -4.28
C TRP A 79 -1.47 13.53 -3.28
N ARG A 80 -1.81 14.74 -3.67
CA ARG A 80 -1.70 15.95 -2.83
C ARG A 80 -0.30 16.13 -2.20
N GLY A 81 0.73 15.87 -3.01
CA GLY A 81 2.11 16.01 -2.56
C GLY A 81 2.64 14.84 -1.76
N GLU A 82 1.86 13.78 -1.57
CA GLU A 82 2.27 12.59 -0.84
C GLU A 82 2.31 11.39 -1.78
N VAL A 83 3.38 10.61 -1.71
CA VAL A 83 3.51 9.39 -2.50
C VAL A 83 2.91 8.22 -1.74
N GLN A 84 1.98 7.53 -2.37
CA GLN A 84 1.35 6.33 -1.81
C GLN A 84 1.62 5.14 -2.71
N VAL A 85 1.87 3.98 -2.10
CA VAL A 85 2.12 2.73 -2.81
C VAL A 85 0.93 1.81 -2.64
N SER A 86 0.54 1.17 -3.73
CA SER A 86 -0.50 0.13 -3.69
C SER A 86 -0.05 -1.05 -4.54
N ALA A 87 -0.67 -2.21 -4.30
CA ALA A 87 -0.38 -3.39 -5.12
C ALA A 87 -0.90 -3.20 -6.56
N GLY A 88 -1.96 -2.43 -6.74
CA GLY A 88 -2.53 -2.19 -8.06
C GLY A 88 -3.19 -3.43 -8.65
N ARG A 89 -3.50 -3.35 -9.94
CA ARG A 89 -4.18 -4.45 -10.66
C ARG A 89 -3.27 -5.64 -10.92
N LEU A 90 -2.02 -5.35 -11.26
CA LEU A 90 -1.07 -6.38 -11.68
C LEU A 90 -0.15 -6.83 -10.56
N GLY A 91 -0.22 -6.15 -9.44
CA GLY A 91 0.63 -6.46 -8.31
C GLY A 91 -0.02 -7.36 -7.29
N LYS A 92 0.77 -7.73 -6.30
CA LYS A 92 0.30 -8.53 -5.18
C LYS A 92 0.79 -7.93 -3.88
N LEU A 93 -0.04 -8.02 -2.87
CA LEU A 93 0.35 -7.75 -1.49
C LEU A 93 0.31 -9.09 -0.75
N GLU A 94 1.45 -9.49 -0.20
CA GLU A 94 1.56 -10.74 0.55
C GLU A 94 1.90 -10.43 2.00
N ILE A 95 1.32 -11.19 2.91
CA ILE A 95 1.67 -11.11 4.32
C ILE A 95 2.73 -12.17 4.58
N VAL A 96 3.90 -11.73 5.01
CA VAL A 96 5.03 -12.62 5.28
C VAL A 96 4.97 -13.04 6.74
N LYS A 97 4.94 -14.31 6.97
CA LYS A 97 4.91 -14.87 8.33
C LYS A 97 6.25 -15.48 8.72
#